data_f500899b7eefbdea058a95927ba30098
#
_entry.id   f500899b7eefbdea058a95927ba30098
#
_cell.length_a   1.000
_cell.length_b   1.000
_cell.length_c   1.000
_cell.angle_alpha   90.00
_cell.angle_beta   90.00
_cell.angle_gamma   90.00
#
_symmetry.space_group_name_H-M   'P 1'
#
loop_
_entity.id
_entity.type
_entity.pdbx_description
1 polymer ?
#
loop_
_entity_poly.entity_id
_entity_poly.type
_entity_poly.pdbx_seq_one_letter_code
_entity_poly.pdbx_strand_id
1 'polypeptide(L)'
;MGVDLDAFVSAHQGEWSRLEYLARHGSLSGSEADEILDLYQRVATHLSVVRSAAPDPSLVTYLSSLLARARTRSAGTRSVAWSDLRAFFTDTFPAALYRTRWWWILTAVTNLGAAVVIGWWFLSHPQFESSLMSPSEIDKLVNTDFEHYYTEFAASHFAALVWTHNAWLTAICIALGVLGVPVVYLLFDNVLNLGFMGAIMINHHRGALFFGLILPHGLLELTAVFVAGATGLRLFWAWIDPGPRARSRAIAEEGRSAMAVALGLVVVLAISGVIEAFVTPSPLPTWARITIGVLVEVAFIAYVFTVGRWACQRGATGDVAARDAGDTAPVVG
;
A
#
# COMPACT_ATOMS: atom_id res chain seq x y z
N MET A 1 -10.90 -12.48 55.02
CA MET A 1 -10.09 -13.72 54.88
C MET A 1 -8.97 -13.40 53.94
N GLY A 2 -7.72 -13.34 54.44
CA GLY A 2 -6.53 -13.15 53.56
C GLY A 2 -6.29 -14.45 52.81
N VAL A 3 -5.97 -14.33 51.51
CA VAL A 3 -5.48 -15.48 50.72
C VAL A 3 -4.10 -15.83 51.24
N ASP A 4 -3.88 -17.08 51.61
CA ASP A 4 -2.54 -17.60 51.88
C ASP A 4 -1.76 -17.65 50.55
N LEU A 5 -0.81 -16.74 50.40
CA LEU A 5 -0.09 -16.53 49.16
C LEU A 5 0.79 -17.76 48.83
N ASP A 6 1.40 -18.38 49.83
CA ASP A 6 2.27 -19.56 49.63
C ASP A 6 1.47 -20.78 49.17
N ALA A 7 0.30 -20.99 49.79
CA ALA A 7 -0.63 -22.02 49.35
C ALA A 7 -1.15 -21.77 47.93
N PHE A 8 -1.45 -20.51 47.58
CA PHE A 8 -1.90 -20.13 46.25
C PHE A 8 -0.82 -20.34 45.17
N VAL A 9 0.42 -19.94 45.45
CA VAL A 9 1.56 -20.17 44.55
C VAL A 9 1.77 -21.66 44.34
N SER A 10 1.80 -22.45 45.42
CA SER A 10 1.99 -23.91 45.32
C SER A 10 0.92 -24.60 44.47
N ALA A 11 -0.34 -24.14 44.59
CA ALA A 11 -1.48 -24.73 43.86
C ALA A 11 -1.43 -24.41 42.35
N HIS A 12 -0.87 -23.26 41.96
CA HIS A 12 -0.95 -22.77 40.57
C HIS A 12 0.40 -22.73 39.83
N GLN A 13 1.53 -23.00 40.49
CA GLN A 13 2.86 -22.96 39.91
C GLN A 13 3.00 -23.86 38.69
N GLY A 14 2.33 -25.01 38.65
CA GLY A 14 2.34 -25.95 37.53
C GLY A 14 1.75 -25.33 36.25
N GLU A 15 0.64 -24.58 36.36
CA GLU A 15 0.01 -23.88 35.24
C GLU A 15 0.89 -22.74 34.73
N TRP A 16 1.54 -21.98 35.64
CA TRP A 16 2.46 -20.93 35.27
C TRP A 16 3.68 -21.44 34.54
N SER A 17 4.27 -22.52 35.03
CA SER A 17 5.43 -23.18 34.41
C SER A 17 5.07 -23.74 33.02
N ARG A 18 3.87 -24.31 32.87
CA ARG A 18 3.39 -24.81 31.59
C ARG A 18 3.14 -23.68 30.59
N LEU A 19 2.53 -22.56 31.02
CA LEU A 19 2.35 -21.38 30.18
C LEU A 19 3.71 -20.77 29.78
N GLU A 20 4.68 -20.74 30.70
CA GLU A 20 6.03 -20.25 30.42
C GLU A 20 6.76 -21.12 29.41
N TYR A 21 6.62 -22.45 29.53
CA TYR A 21 7.15 -23.40 28.55
C TYR A 21 6.57 -23.16 27.15
N LEU A 22 5.25 -23.10 27.03
CA LEU A 22 4.56 -22.84 25.76
C LEU A 22 4.92 -21.46 25.16
N ALA A 23 5.05 -20.45 25.99
CA ALA A 23 5.41 -19.10 25.55
C ALA A 23 6.86 -18.99 25.01
N ARG A 24 7.77 -19.92 25.39
CA ARG A 24 9.16 -19.94 24.95
C ARG A 24 9.44 -20.87 23.76
N HIS A 25 8.55 -21.84 23.49
CA HIS A 25 8.80 -22.86 22.43
C HIS A 25 8.59 -22.29 21.01
N GLY A 26 9.45 -22.69 20.07
CA GLY A 26 9.52 -22.15 18.71
C GLY A 26 8.35 -22.50 17.79
N SER A 27 7.74 -23.68 17.91
CA SER A 27 6.56 -24.11 17.14
C SER A 27 5.57 -24.77 18.07
N LEU A 28 4.28 -24.37 17.99
CA LEU A 28 3.19 -24.96 18.74
C LEU A 28 2.36 -25.84 17.82
N SER A 29 1.95 -27.01 18.30
CA SER A 29 0.91 -27.81 17.65
C SER A 29 -0.46 -27.15 17.83
N GLY A 30 -1.48 -27.56 17.06
CA GLY A 30 -2.83 -27.01 17.19
C GLY A 30 -3.39 -27.13 18.61
N SER A 31 -3.17 -28.28 19.27
CA SER A 31 -3.59 -28.51 20.67
C SER A 31 -2.83 -27.63 21.68
N GLU A 32 -1.55 -27.37 21.44
CA GLU A 32 -0.75 -26.45 22.28
C GLU A 32 -1.13 -25.00 22.08
N ALA A 33 -1.61 -24.64 20.88
CA ALA A 33 -2.15 -23.31 20.61
C ALA A 33 -3.46 -23.05 21.34
N ASP A 34 -4.32 -24.06 21.46
CA ASP A 34 -5.54 -23.98 22.29
C ASP A 34 -5.20 -23.95 23.78
N GLU A 35 -4.24 -24.79 24.23
CA GLU A 35 -3.79 -24.85 25.62
C GLU A 35 -3.20 -23.50 26.10
N ILE A 36 -2.43 -22.79 25.27
CA ILE A 36 -1.84 -21.50 25.65
C ILE A 36 -2.92 -20.44 25.86
N LEU A 37 -4.04 -20.49 25.13
CA LEU A 37 -5.16 -19.58 25.31
C LEU A 37 -5.89 -19.84 26.64
N ASP A 38 -6.16 -21.10 26.94
CA ASP A 38 -6.80 -21.50 28.20
C ASP A 38 -5.94 -21.13 29.40
N LEU A 39 -4.65 -21.44 29.36
CA LEU A 39 -3.71 -21.09 30.43
C LEU A 39 -3.56 -19.56 30.58
N TYR A 40 -3.56 -18.81 29.47
CA TYR A 40 -3.54 -17.34 29.52
C TYR A 40 -4.71 -16.78 30.31
N GLN A 41 -5.93 -17.26 30.05
CA GLN A 41 -7.12 -16.79 30.78
C GLN A 41 -7.07 -17.12 32.26
N ARG A 42 -6.65 -18.34 32.64
CA ARG A 42 -6.49 -18.75 34.03
C ARG A 42 -5.43 -17.90 34.74
N VAL A 43 -4.27 -17.74 34.15
CA VAL A 43 -3.16 -16.95 34.74
C VAL A 43 -3.55 -15.47 34.85
N ALA A 44 -4.33 -14.93 33.89
CA ALA A 44 -4.86 -13.57 33.99
C ALA A 44 -5.80 -13.41 35.21
N THR A 45 -6.63 -14.43 35.49
CA THR A 45 -7.46 -14.49 36.68
C THR A 45 -6.61 -14.58 37.96
N HIS A 46 -5.56 -15.42 37.98
CA HIS A 46 -4.63 -15.51 39.08
C HIS A 46 -3.94 -14.18 39.39
N LEU A 47 -3.51 -13.45 38.36
CA LEU A 47 -2.94 -12.10 38.50
C LEU A 47 -3.93 -11.13 39.15
N SER A 48 -5.22 -11.20 38.77
CA SER A 48 -6.27 -10.38 39.34
C SER A 48 -6.48 -10.70 40.83
N VAL A 49 -6.50 -11.97 41.18
CA VAL A 49 -6.62 -12.42 42.61
C VAL A 49 -5.42 -11.93 43.43
N VAL A 50 -4.20 -12.12 42.96
CA VAL A 50 -2.99 -11.65 43.65
C VAL A 50 -3.02 -10.14 43.85
N ARG A 51 -3.39 -9.37 42.83
CA ARG A 51 -3.48 -7.90 42.92
C ARG A 51 -4.51 -7.42 43.93
N SER A 52 -5.63 -8.13 44.05
CA SER A 52 -6.74 -7.71 44.92
C SER A 52 -6.63 -8.20 46.39
N ALA A 53 -6.06 -9.39 46.63
CA ALA A 53 -6.09 -10.04 47.91
C ALA A 53 -4.75 -9.97 48.67
N ALA A 54 -3.61 -10.08 47.98
CA ALA A 54 -2.29 -10.07 48.60
C ALA A 54 -1.25 -9.56 47.58
N PRO A 55 -1.11 -8.24 47.35
CA PRO A 55 -0.23 -7.70 46.30
C PRO A 55 1.22 -7.87 46.68
N ASP A 56 1.85 -8.95 46.15
CA ASP A 56 3.29 -9.15 46.17
C ASP A 56 3.89 -8.57 44.87
N PRO A 57 4.75 -7.53 44.93
CA PRO A 57 5.29 -6.89 43.74
C PRO A 57 6.08 -7.84 42.84
N SER A 58 6.76 -8.83 43.40
CA SER A 58 7.58 -9.77 42.67
C SER A 58 6.72 -10.73 41.84
N LEU A 59 5.68 -11.29 42.47
CA LEU A 59 4.72 -12.18 41.84
C LEU A 59 3.85 -11.47 40.81
N VAL A 60 3.41 -10.24 41.08
CA VAL A 60 2.67 -9.39 40.13
C VAL A 60 3.53 -9.10 38.90
N THR A 61 4.83 -8.78 39.06
CA THR A 61 5.75 -8.53 37.98
C THR A 61 5.98 -9.80 37.14
N TYR A 62 6.20 -10.94 37.83
CA TYR A 62 6.39 -12.23 37.15
C TYR A 62 5.16 -12.61 36.30
N LEU A 63 3.97 -12.64 36.88
CA LEU A 63 2.75 -13.00 36.17
C LEU A 63 2.41 -12.02 35.05
N SER A 64 2.63 -10.71 35.25
CA SER A 64 2.43 -9.70 34.22
C SER A 64 3.38 -9.90 33.04
N SER A 65 4.67 -10.21 33.31
CA SER A 65 5.65 -10.48 32.26
C SER A 65 5.37 -11.80 31.53
N LEU A 66 4.89 -12.82 32.25
CA LEU A 66 4.49 -14.10 31.68
C LEU A 66 3.30 -13.93 30.72
N LEU A 67 2.26 -13.20 31.16
CA LEU A 67 1.10 -12.89 30.31
C LEU A 67 1.48 -12.04 29.09
N ALA A 68 2.39 -11.07 29.23
CA ALA A 68 2.87 -10.30 28.09
C ALA A 68 3.56 -11.20 27.05
N ARG A 69 4.43 -12.14 27.48
CA ARG A 69 5.08 -13.10 26.59
C ARG A 69 4.06 -14.05 25.94
N ALA A 70 3.13 -14.61 26.73
CA ALA A 70 2.10 -15.50 26.23
C ALA A 70 1.19 -14.79 25.21
N ARG A 71 0.81 -13.53 25.46
CA ARG A 71 0.05 -12.69 24.52
C ARG A 71 0.80 -12.46 23.21
N THR A 72 2.09 -12.11 23.29
CA THR A 72 2.92 -11.94 22.09
C THR A 72 2.99 -13.25 21.30
N ARG A 73 3.02 -14.39 21.99
CA ARG A 73 3.08 -15.72 21.38
C ARG A 73 1.76 -16.17 20.79
N SER A 74 0.64 -15.98 21.50
CA SER A 74 -0.70 -16.33 21.01
C SER A 74 -1.21 -15.36 19.94
N ALA A 75 -0.81 -14.09 20.02
CA ALA A 75 -1.03 -13.14 18.92
C ALA A 75 -0.24 -13.53 17.66
N GLY A 76 0.69 -14.49 17.81
CA GLY A 76 1.55 -15.01 16.75
C GLY A 76 2.19 -13.90 15.94
N THR A 77 3.52 -13.83 15.88
CA THR A 77 4.13 -13.38 14.64
C THR A 77 3.69 -14.40 13.59
N ARG A 78 2.55 -14.15 12.93
CA ARG A 78 2.25 -14.85 11.69
C ARG A 78 3.44 -14.55 10.78
N SER A 79 4.35 -15.50 10.67
CA SER A 79 5.27 -15.49 9.56
C SER A 79 4.37 -15.45 8.33
N VAL A 80 4.47 -14.37 7.54
CA VAL A 80 3.72 -14.28 6.28
C VAL A 80 4.05 -15.54 5.52
N ALA A 81 3.13 -16.50 5.50
CA ALA A 81 3.35 -17.74 4.81
C ALA A 81 3.34 -17.44 3.31
N TRP A 82 4.16 -18.14 2.53
CA TRP A 82 4.13 -18.00 1.06
C TRP A 82 2.73 -18.20 0.48
N SER A 83 1.88 -18.98 1.16
CA SER A 83 0.44 -19.11 0.86
C SER A 83 -0.32 -17.79 0.98
N ASP A 84 -0.02 -16.96 2.00
CA ASP A 84 -0.71 -15.69 2.24
C ASP A 84 -0.32 -14.67 1.18
N LEU A 85 0.97 -14.60 0.83
CA LEU A 85 1.47 -13.74 -0.25
C LEU A 85 0.87 -14.16 -1.60
N ARG A 86 0.81 -15.47 -1.87
CA ARG A 86 0.16 -15.99 -3.08
C ARG A 86 -1.32 -15.63 -3.09
N ALA A 87 -2.07 -15.88 -2.02
CA ALA A 87 -3.48 -15.54 -1.91
C ALA A 87 -3.72 -14.04 -2.06
N PHE A 88 -2.83 -13.20 -1.54
CA PHE A 88 -2.90 -11.76 -1.74
C PHE A 88 -2.87 -11.38 -3.22
N PHE A 89 -1.92 -11.91 -4.00
CA PHE A 89 -1.78 -11.59 -5.43
C PHE A 89 -2.71 -12.39 -6.36
N THR A 90 -3.32 -13.49 -5.91
CA THR A 90 -4.29 -14.24 -6.73
C THR A 90 -5.74 -13.89 -6.43
N ASP A 91 -6.03 -13.33 -5.26
CA ASP A 91 -7.40 -13.09 -4.81
C ASP A 91 -7.63 -11.66 -4.33
N THR A 92 -6.93 -11.19 -3.28
CA THR A 92 -7.25 -9.92 -2.62
C THR A 92 -6.94 -8.71 -3.49
N PHE A 93 -5.70 -8.53 -3.91
CA PHE A 93 -5.26 -7.37 -4.68
C PHE A 93 -5.94 -7.26 -6.05
N PRO A 94 -5.96 -8.32 -6.89
CA PRO A 94 -6.60 -8.21 -8.19
C PRO A 94 -8.12 -8.04 -8.09
N ALA A 95 -8.78 -8.61 -7.07
CA ALA A 95 -10.20 -8.38 -6.83
C ALA A 95 -10.49 -6.92 -6.45
N ALA A 96 -9.66 -6.31 -5.59
CA ALA A 96 -9.77 -4.89 -5.23
C ALA A 96 -9.70 -4.00 -6.47
N LEU A 97 -8.70 -4.22 -7.34
CA LEU A 97 -8.54 -3.49 -8.60
C LEU A 97 -9.71 -3.69 -9.56
N TYR A 98 -10.17 -4.93 -9.73
CA TYR A 98 -11.27 -5.23 -10.64
C TYR A 98 -12.60 -4.64 -10.16
N ARG A 99 -12.89 -4.67 -8.87
CA ARG A 99 -14.10 -4.08 -8.27
C ARG A 99 -14.13 -2.56 -8.41
N THR A 100 -12.96 -1.91 -8.35
CA THR A 100 -12.82 -0.47 -8.49
C THR A 100 -12.55 -0.02 -9.93
N ARG A 101 -12.57 -0.94 -10.91
CA ARG A 101 -12.15 -0.68 -12.29
C ARG A 101 -12.75 0.56 -12.93
N TRP A 102 -14.04 0.82 -12.75
CA TRP A 102 -14.68 1.99 -13.35
C TRP A 102 -14.20 3.31 -12.72
N TRP A 103 -13.85 3.29 -11.45
CA TRP A 103 -13.28 4.44 -10.77
C TRP A 103 -11.91 4.80 -11.34
N TRP A 104 -10.98 3.86 -11.39
CA TRP A 104 -9.64 4.16 -11.87
C TRP A 104 -9.58 4.33 -13.40
N ILE A 105 -10.43 3.66 -14.18
CA ILE A 105 -10.55 3.93 -15.63
C ILE A 105 -11.04 5.36 -15.86
N LEU A 106 -12.10 5.78 -15.16
CA LEU A 106 -12.59 7.16 -15.26
C LEU A 106 -11.53 8.17 -14.84
N THR A 107 -10.84 7.92 -13.71
CA THR A 107 -9.72 8.75 -13.25
C THR A 107 -8.62 8.81 -14.30
N ALA A 108 -8.21 7.69 -14.89
CA ALA A 108 -7.20 7.64 -15.95
C ALA A 108 -7.64 8.43 -17.19
N VAL A 109 -8.83 8.18 -17.70
CA VAL A 109 -9.36 8.87 -18.90
C VAL A 109 -9.47 10.39 -18.66
N THR A 110 -9.98 10.80 -17.49
CA THR A 110 -10.12 12.23 -17.16
C THR A 110 -8.75 12.90 -17.04
N ASN A 111 -7.79 12.26 -16.36
CA ASN A 111 -6.47 12.84 -16.14
C ASN A 111 -5.64 12.84 -17.43
N LEU A 112 -5.63 11.77 -18.22
CA LEU A 112 -4.96 11.76 -19.52
C LEU A 112 -5.58 12.76 -20.49
N GLY A 113 -6.90 12.87 -20.50
CA GLY A 113 -7.59 13.90 -21.27
C GLY A 113 -7.19 15.32 -20.84
N ALA A 114 -7.11 15.56 -19.53
CA ALA A 114 -6.64 16.83 -19.00
C ALA A 114 -5.17 17.12 -19.39
N ALA A 115 -4.28 16.13 -19.28
CA ALA A 115 -2.88 16.28 -19.71
C ALA A 115 -2.75 16.65 -21.19
N VAL A 116 -3.55 16.00 -22.06
CA VAL A 116 -3.61 16.33 -23.48
C VAL A 116 -4.12 17.74 -23.72
N VAL A 117 -5.20 18.15 -23.05
CA VAL A 117 -5.76 19.52 -23.17
C VAL A 117 -4.75 20.57 -22.68
N ILE A 118 -4.13 20.34 -21.53
CA ILE A 118 -3.10 21.22 -20.97
C ILE A 118 -1.89 21.30 -21.94
N GLY A 119 -1.39 20.16 -22.39
CA GLY A 119 -0.28 20.11 -23.35
C GLY A 119 -0.61 20.85 -24.65
N TRP A 120 -1.79 20.60 -25.21
CA TRP A 120 -2.25 21.31 -26.40
C TRP A 120 -2.38 22.82 -26.18
N TRP A 121 -2.84 23.25 -25.02
CA TRP A 121 -2.95 24.67 -24.68
C TRP A 121 -1.57 25.34 -24.64
N PHE A 122 -0.59 24.76 -23.97
CA PHE A 122 0.79 25.27 -23.95
C PHE A 122 1.45 25.24 -25.35
N LEU A 123 1.23 24.21 -26.13
CA LEU A 123 1.70 24.14 -27.53
C LEU A 123 1.14 25.28 -28.39
N SER A 124 -0.11 25.69 -28.12
CA SER A 124 -0.78 26.76 -28.85
C SER A 124 -0.40 28.16 -28.35
N HIS A 125 0.22 28.26 -27.18
CA HIS A 125 0.55 29.52 -26.53
C HIS A 125 2.00 29.55 -26.01
N PRO A 126 3.01 29.40 -26.89
CA PRO A 126 4.41 29.27 -26.49
C PRO A 126 4.94 30.49 -25.73
N GLN A 127 4.31 31.69 -25.87
CA GLN A 127 4.66 32.88 -25.11
C GLN A 127 4.53 32.70 -23.59
N PHE A 128 3.74 31.75 -23.10
CA PHE A 128 3.62 31.49 -21.66
C PHE A 128 4.81 30.75 -21.08
N GLU A 129 5.60 30.01 -21.91
CA GLU A 129 6.84 29.37 -21.44
C GLU A 129 7.80 30.41 -20.85
N SER A 130 8.01 31.52 -21.54
CA SER A 130 8.90 32.61 -21.12
C SER A 130 8.40 33.39 -19.89
N SER A 131 7.12 33.28 -19.55
CA SER A 131 6.57 33.88 -18.33
C SER A 131 6.70 32.97 -17.10
N LEU A 132 6.89 31.67 -17.31
CA LEU A 132 7.03 30.66 -16.25
C LEU A 132 8.50 30.29 -15.98
N MET A 133 9.34 30.31 -17.02
CA MET A 133 10.74 29.94 -16.94
C MET A 133 11.58 30.92 -17.78
N SER A 134 12.79 31.21 -17.33
CA SER A 134 13.73 32.01 -18.13
C SER A 134 14.24 31.22 -19.35
N PRO A 135 14.65 31.88 -20.43
CA PRO A 135 15.20 31.19 -21.60
C PRO A 135 16.38 30.25 -21.29
N SER A 136 17.22 30.62 -20.31
CA SER A 136 18.34 29.82 -19.85
C SER A 136 17.91 28.56 -19.07
N GLU A 137 16.83 28.64 -18.32
CA GLU A 137 16.25 27.49 -17.61
C GLU A 137 15.62 26.52 -18.60
N ILE A 138 14.89 27.02 -19.61
CA ILE A 138 14.31 26.22 -20.67
C ILE A 138 15.42 25.50 -21.47
N ASP A 139 16.47 26.23 -21.88
CA ASP A 139 17.59 25.66 -22.61
C ASP A 139 18.30 24.55 -21.81
N LYS A 140 18.54 24.81 -20.54
CA LYS A 140 19.15 23.83 -19.64
C LYS A 140 18.26 22.59 -19.46
N LEU A 141 16.95 22.79 -19.21
CA LEU A 141 15.99 21.71 -19.09
C LEU A 141 15.95 20.80 -20.33
N VAL A 142 15.82 21.43 -21.52
CA VAL A 142 15.60 20.72 -22.78
C VAL A 142 16.86 20.00 -23.28
N ASN A 143 18.04 20.62 -23.09
CA ASN A 143 19.28 20.12 -23.66
C ASN A 143 20.18 19.37 -22.68
N THR A 144 19.94 19.50 -21.36
CA THR A 144 20.84 18.92 -20.36
C THR A 144 20.08 18.18 -19.27
N ASP A 145 19.27 18.88 -18.49
CA ASP A 145 18.74 18.35 -17.22
C ASP A 145 17.79 17.17 -17.42
N PHE A 146 16.95 17.20 -18.46
CA PHE A 146 15.98 16.15 -18.71
C PHE A 146 16.64 14.80 -19.08
N GLU A 147 17.72 14.82 -19.84
CA GLU A 147 18.46 13.61 -20.19
C GLU A 147 19.39 13.15 -19.07
N HIS A 148 20.06 14.10 -18.39
CA HIS A 148 20.94 13.84 -17.25
C HIS A 148 20.20 13.22 -16.06
N TYR A 149 18.95 13.61 -15.83
CA TYR A 149 18.12 13.03 -14.77
C TYR A 149 18.10 11.49 -14.82
N TYR A 150 18.08 10.90 -16.02
CA TYR A 150 18.08 9.44 -16.22
C TYR A 150 19.47 8.79 -16.28
N THR A 151 20.55 9.58 -16.32
CA THR A 151 21.92 9.07 -16.55
C THR A 151 22.92 9.41 -15.43
N GLU A 152 22.61 10.38 -14.57
CA GLU A 152 23.55 10.95 -13.59
C GLU A 152 23.81 10.04 -12.38
N PHE A 153 22.84 9.22 -11.98
CA PHE A 153 22.96 8.38 -10.81
C PHE A 153 23.20 6.91 -11.17
N ALA A 154 23.89 6.18 -10.28
CA ALA A 154 23.91 4.72 -10.37
C ALA A 154 22.49 4.17 -10.39
N ALA A 155 22.20 3.26 -11.31
CA ALA A 155 20.83 2.76 -11.57
C ALA A 155 20.05 2.34 -10.31
N SER A 156 20.73 1.72 -9.33
CA SER A 156 20.10 1.29 -8.06
C SER A 156 19.71 2.46 -7.16
N HIS A 157 20.51 3.51 -7.11
CA HIS A 157 20.22 4.71 -6.31
C HIS A 157 19.09 5.52 -6.92
N PHE A 158 19.12 5.66 -8.25
CA PHE A 158 18.09 6.33 -9.02
C PHE A 158 16.73 5.61 -8.88
N ALA A 159 16.71 4.28 -9.05
CA ALA A 159 15.51 3.47 -8.83
C ALA A 159 14.90 3.69 -7.43
N ALA A 160 15.75 3.75 -6.39
CA ALA A 160 15.27 3.97 -5.03
C ALA A 160 14.64 5.36 -4.84
N LEU A 161 15.22 6.40 -5.43
CA LEU A 161 14.71 7.78 -5.32
C LEU A 161 13.35 7.95 -6.01
N VAL A 162 13.24 7.50 -7.26
CA VAL A 162 12.01 7.63 -8.04
C VAL A 162 10.90 6.75 -7.46
N TRP A 163 11.22 5.50 -7.13
CA TRP A 163 10.28 4.61 -6.46
C TRP A 163 9.75 5.22 -5.16
N THR A 164 10.63 5.83 -4.35
CA THR A 164 10.23 6.48 -3.09
C THR A 164 9.31 7.65 -3.34
N HIS A 165 9.60 8.51 -4.35
CA HIS A 165 8.75 9.65 -4.69
C HIS A 165 7.35 9.22 -5.10
N ASN A 166 7.25 8.27 -6.03
CA ASN A 166 5.97 7.82 -6.58
C ASN A 166 5.19 6.92 -5.60
N ALA A 167 5.89 6.12 -4.80
CA ALA A 167 5.28 5.39 -3.69
C ALA A 167 4.72 6.35 -2.64
N TRP A 168 5.43 7.45 -2.35
CA TRP A 168 4.96 8.50 -1.44
C TRP A 168 3.72 9.22 -1.97
N LEU A 169 3.72 9.65 -3.24
CA LEU A 169 2.57 10.26 -3.88
C LEU A 169 1.34 9.34 -3.85
N THR A 170 1.54 8.07 -4.20
CA THR A 170 0.51 7.03 -4.17
C THR A 170 -0.04 6.83 -2.75
N ALA A 171 0.85 6.76 -1.75
CA ALA A 171 0.47 6.61 -0.35
C ALA A 171 -0.33 7.83 0.16
N ILE A 172 0.06 9.06 -0.19
CA ILE A 172 -0.66 10.28 0.19
C ILE A 172 -2.04 10.32 -0.48
N CYS A 173 -2.17 9.95 -1.75
CA CYS A 173 -3.47 9.88 -2.43
C CYS A 173 -4.44 8.95 -1.69
N ILE A 174 -3.98 7.82 -1.18
CA ILE A 174 -4.81 6.89 -0.42
C ILE A 174 -5.04 7.41 1.01
N ALA A 175 -4.00 7.86 1.70
CA ALA A 175 -4.09 8.31 3.09
C ALA A 175 -4.98 9.54 3.26
N LEU A 176 -4.87 10.52 2.35
CA LEU A 176 -5.74 11.70 2.33
C LEU A 176 -7.05 11.46 1.58
N GLY A 177 -7.29 10.23 1.15
CA GLY A 177 -8.45 9.84 0.37
C GLY A 177 -9.77 10.28 1.00
N VAL A 178 -9.91 10.11 2.32
CA VAL A 178 -11.14 10.49 3.05
C VAL A 178 -11.48 11.98 2.92
N LEU A 179 -10.52 12.84 2.63
CA LEU A 179 -10.72 14.29 2.46
C LEU A 179 -11.15 14.66 1.02
N GLY A 180 -10.88 13.83 0.03
CA GLY A 180 -11.22 14.03 -1.39
C GLY A 180 -10.45 15.15 -2.10
N VAL A 181 -10.61 16.39 -1.66
CA VAL A 181 -9.99 17.58 -2.30
C VAL A 181 -8.47 17.45 -2.48
N PRO A 182 -7.67 17.04 -1.49
CA PRO A 182 -6.23 16.86 -1.69
C PRO A 182 -5.89 15.86 -2.80
N VAL A 183 -6.70 14.80 -2.96
CA VAL A 183 -6.47 13.79 -4.01
C VAL A 183 -6.68 14.40 -5.39
N VAL A 184 -7.75 15.20 -5.56
CA VAL A 184 -8.01 15.91 -6.83
C VAL A 184 -6.86 16.87 -7.15
N TYR A 185 -6.36 17.60 -6.14
CA TYR A 185 -5.22 18.52 -6.30
C TYR A 185 -3.95 17.77 -6.74
N LEU A 186 -3.61 16.66 -6.08
CA LEU A 186 -2.43 15.86 -6.41
C LEU A 186 -2.50 15.26 -7.82
N LEU A 187 -3.67 14.77 -8.23
CA LEU A 187 -3.89 14.27 -9.59
C LEU A 187 -3.77 15.40 -10.62
N PHE A 188 -4.34 16.56 -10.33
CA PHE A 188 -4.26 17.73 -11.20
C PHE A 188 -2.82 18.22 -11.35
N ASP A 189 -2.08 18.33 -10.26
CA ASP A 189 -0.68 18.74 -10.26
C ASP A 189 0.19 17.78 -11.10
N ASN A 190 -0.04 16.49 -10.94
CA ASN A 190 0.66 15.45 -11.72
C ASN A 190 0.42 15.60 -13.24
N VAL A 191 -0.83 15.79 -13.66
CA VAL A 191 -1.14 15.92 -15.10
C VAL A 191 -0.78 17.30 -15.65
N LEU A 192 -0.80 18.34 -14.84
CA LEU A 192 -0.32 19.65 -15.20
C LEU A 192 1.18 19.60 -15.53
N ASN A 193 1.97 18.95 -14.66
CA ASN A 193 3.40 18.73 -14.89
C ASN A 193 3.65 17.91 -16.17
N LEU A 194 2.92 16.81 -16.34
CA LEU A 194 3.06 15.97 -17.54
C LEU A 194 2.74 16.73 -18.84
N GLY A 195 1.62 17.47 -18.84
CA GLY A 195 1.20 18.24 -20.02
C GLY A 195 2.12 19.40 -20.32
N PHE A 196 2.55 20.14 -19.30
CA PHE A 196 3.47 21.29 -19.43
C PHE A 196 4.86 20.85 -19.90
N MET A 197 5.45 19.84 -19.24
CA MET A 197 6.76 19.31 -19.61
C MET A 197 6.75 18.74 -21.03
N GLY A 198 5.73 17.97 -21.38
CA GLY A 198 5.55 17.44 -22.73
C GLY A 198 5.47 18.54 -23.79
N ALA A 199 4.74 19.63 -23.50
CA ALA A 199 4.62 20.76 -24.44
C ALA A 199 5.96 21.48 -24.65
N ILE A 200 6.71 21.80 -23.57
CA ILE A 200 8.05 22.39 -23.69
C ILE A 200 8.95 21.53 -24.57
N MET A 201 9.03 20.24 -24.26
CA MET A 201 9.91 19.33 -25.02
C MET A 201 9.50 19.21 -26.50
N ILE A 202 8.21 19.25 -26.81
CA ILE A 202 7.71 19.23 -28.20
C ILE A 202 8.02 20.56 -28.90
N ASN A 203 7.78 21.72 -28.27
CA ASN A 203 8.05 23.04 -28.85
C ASN A 203 9.55 23.22 -29.19
N HIS A 204 10.42 22.62 -28.40
CA HIS A 204 11.87 22.63 -28.62
C HIS A 204 12.40 21.44 -29.41
N HIS A 205 11.55 20.75 -30.18
CA HIS A 205 11.90 19.61 -31.07
C HIS A 205 12.50 18.39 -30.35
N ARG A 206 12.27 18.25 -29.04
CA ARG A 206 12.75 17.14 -28.18
C ARG A 206 11.64 16.14 -27.79
N GLY A 207 10.47 16.23 -28.42
CA GLY A 207 9.33 15.35 -28.10
C GLY A 207 9.64 13.85 -28.21
N ALA A 208 10.44 13.45 -29.22
CA ALA A 208 10.86 12.04 -29.37
C ALA A 208 11.73 11.56 -28.19
N LEU A 209 12.58 12.43 -27.64
CA LEU A 209 13.38 12.15 -26.45
C LEU A 209 12.45 12.01 -25.23
N PHE A 210 11.53 12.95 -25.04
CA PHE A 210 10.57 12.96 -23.95
C PHE A 210 9.77 11.64 -23.88
N PHE A 211 9.10 11.28 -24.96
CA PHE A 211 8.33 10.04 -25.01
C PHE A 211 9.20 8.79 -24.93
N GLY A 212 10.40 8.84 -25.48
CA GLY A 212 11.35 7.74 -25.46
C GLY A 212 11.91 7.43 -24.07
N LEU A 213 11.95 8.43 -23.18
CA LEU A 213 12.40 8.27 -21.80
C LEU A 213 11.25 7.97 -20.85
N ILE A 214 10.08 8.61 -21.03
CA ILE A 214 8.94 8.44 -20.11
C ILE A 214 8.14 7.16 -20.37
N LEU A 215 7.79 6.85 -21.63
CA LEU A 215 6.87 5.74 -21.93
C LEU A 215 7.31 4.36 -21.44
N PRO A 216 8.61 4.00 -21.38
CA PRO A 216 9.00 2.67 -20.92
C PRO A 216 8.52 2.32 -19.51
N HIS A 217 8.55 3.25 -18.58
CA HIS A 217 8.13 3.07 -17.19
C HIS A 217 6.83 3.81 -16.84
N GLY A 218 6.64 5.00 -17.42
CA GLY A 218 5.56 5.92 -17.09
C GLY A 218 4.16 5.40 -17.37
N LEU A 219 3.97 4.45 -18.29
CA LEU A 219 2.65 3.84 -18.52
C LEU A 219 2.15 3.13 -17.26
N LEU A 220 2.95 2.23 -16.70
CA LEU A 220 2.60 1.48 -15.50
C LEU A 220 2.51 2.39 -14.27
N GLU A 221 3.40 3.36 -14.18
CA GLU A 221 3.47 4.31 -13.08
C GLU A 221 2.26 5.24 -13.02
N LEU A 222 1.89 5.86 -14.14
CA LEU A 222 0.68 6.68 -14.23
C LEU A 222 -0.57 5.86 -13.91
N THR A 223 -0.64 4.62 -14.40
CA THR A 223 -1.75 3.71 -14.06
C THR A 223 -1.80 3.47 -12.55
N ALA A 224 -0.65 3.24 -11.89
CA ALA A 224 -0.59 3.10 -10.43
C ALA A 224 -1.07 4.36 -9.69
N VAL A 225 -0.67 5.56 -10.14
CA VAL A 225 -1.12 6.84 -9.59
C VAL A 225 -2.63 7.02 -9.78
N PHE A 226 -3.17 6.70 -10.95
CA PHE A 226 -4.62 6.79 -11.19
C PHE A 226 -5.42 5.78 -10.36
N VAL A 227 -4.90 4.57 -10.17
CA VAL A 227 -5.50 3.58 -9.26
C VAL A 227 -5.49 4.09 -7.83
N ALA A 228 -4.39 4.67 -7.35
CA ALA A 228 -4.29 5.22 -6.00
C ALA A 228 -5.25 6.40 -5.79
N GLY A 229 -5.26 7.35 -6.74
CA GLY A 229 -6.17 8.49 -6.71
C GLY A 229 -7.64 8.06 -6.72
N ALA A 230 -8.00 7.13 -7.60
CA ALA A 230 -9.35 6.56 -7.66
C ALA A 230 -9.74 5.84 -6.35
N THR A 231 -8.80 5.13 -5.74
CA THR A 231 -9.01 4.46 -4.45
C THR A 231 -9.27 5.48 -3.34
N GLY A 232 -8.50 6.56 -3.30
CA GLY A 232 -8.72 7.67 -2.36
C GLY A 232 -10.08 8.36 -2.58
N LEU A 233 -10.42 8.66 -3.83
CA LEU A 233 -11.72 9.28 -4.16
C LEU A 233 -12.90 8.36 -3.82
N ARG A 234 -12.74 7.05 -3.97
CA ARG A 234 -13.77 6.08 -3.57
C ARG A 234 -13.94 6.02 -2.05
N LEU A 235 -12.86 6.14 -1.29
CA LEU A 235 -12.92 6.24 0.17
C LEU A 235 -13.69 7.51 0.59
N PHE A 236 -13.44 8.64 -0.07
CA PHE A 236 -14.21 9.87 0.12
C PHE A 236 -15.69 9.66 -0.22
N TRP A 237 -15.98 9.01 -1.34
CA TRP A 237 -17.36 8.75 -1.76
C TRP A 237 -18.12 7.86 -0.78
N ALA A 238 -17.48 6.87 -0.17
CA ALA A 238 -18.08 6.02 0.86
C ALA A 238 -18.50 6.79 2.12
N TRP A 239 -17.89 7.94 2.37
CA TRP A 239 -18.33 8.86 3.44
C TRP A 239 -19.58 9.65 3.04
N ILE A 240 -19.68 10.10 1.78
CA ILE A 240 -20.81 10.88 1.26
C ILE A 240 -22.02 9.98 1.03
N ASP A 241 -21.85 8.90 0.27
CA ASP A 241 -22.88 7.95 -0.11
C ASP A 241 -22.47 6.50 0.29
N PRO A 242 -22.75 6.10 1.53
CA PRO A 242 -22.44 4.74 2.01
C PRO A 242 -23.38 3.67 1.44
N GLY A 243 -24.44 4.05 0.70
CA GLY A 243 -25.51 3.16 0.30
C GLY A 243 -26.29 2.63 1.52
N PRO A 244 -26.73 1.36 1.53
CA PRO A 244 -27.53 0.79 2.64
C PRO A 244 -26.72 0.49 3.91
N ARG A 245 -25.40 0.74 3.92
CA ARG A 245 -24.49 0.47 5.05
C ARG A 245 -24.41 1.67 6.00
N ALA A 246 -24.09 1.43 7.28
CA ALA A 246 -23.67 2.52 8.16
C ALA A 246 -22.38 3.16 7.65
N ARG A 247 -22.23 4.49 7.76
CA ARG A 247 -21.03 5.22 7.27
C ARG A 247 -19.71 4.66 7.79
N SER A 248 -19.65 4.38 9.09
CA SER A 248 -18.46 3.80 9.72
C SER A 248 -18.09 2.45 9.12
N ARG A 249 -19.08 1.60 8.84
CA ARG A 249 -18.88 0.31 8.20
C ARG A 249 -18.42 0.46 6.76
N ALA A 250 -19.04 1.36 5.98
CA ALA A 250 -18.66 1.62 4.60
C ALA A 250 -17.22 2.11 4.49
N ILE A 251 -16.81 3.07 5.34
CA ILE A 251 -15.44 3.58 5.40
C ILE A 251 -14.46 2.49 5.80
N ALA A 252 -14.78 1.65 6.79
CA ALA A 252 -13.91 0.56 7.22
C ALA A 252 -13.71 -0.50 6.13
N GLU A 253 -14.76 -0.88 5.40
CA GLU A 253 -14.69 -1.82 4.29
C GLU A 253 -13.86 -1.26 3.11
N GLU A 254 -14.11 0.00 2.72
CA GLU A 254 -13.33 0.65 1.66
C GLU A 254 -11.89 0.93 2.10
N GLY A 255 -11.65 1.25 3.38
CA GLY A 255 -10.32 1.43 3.95
C GLY A 255 -9.48 0.15 3.90
N ARG A 256 -10.08 -1.01 4.21
CA ARG A 256 -9.39 -2.31 4.07
C ARG A 256 -9.07 -2.64 2.61
N SER A 257 -9.99 -2.34 1.70
CA SER A 257 -9.73 -2.48 0.26
C SER A 257 -8.62 -1.53 -0.21
N ALA A 258 -8.63 -0.28 0.28
CA ALA A 258 -7.60 0.70 -0.01
C ALA A 258 -6.21 0.26 0.49
N MET A 259 -6.14 -0.39 1.66
CA MET A 259 -4.91 -0.98 2.19
C MET A 259 -4.39 -2.10 1.28
N ALA A 260 -5.28 -2.98 0.80
CA ALA A 260 -4.89 -4.02 -0.15
C ALA A 260 -4.34 -3.41 -1.45
N VAL A 261 -4.98 -2.36 -1.97
CA VAL A 261 -4.49 -1.62 -3.15
C VAL A 261 -3.13 -0.99 -2.86
N ALA A 262 -2.97 -0.29 -1.73
CA ALA A 262 -1.70 0.34 -1.36
C ALA A 262 -0.54 -0.65 -1.33
N LEU A 263 -0.72 -1.79 -0.65
CA LEU A 263 0.29 -2.84 -0.55
C LEU A 263 0.65 -3.44 -1.92
N GLY A 264 -0.34 -3.67 -2.77
CA GLY A 264 -0.11 -4.17 -4.12
C GLY A 264 0.60 -3.17 -5.02
N LEU A 265 0.26 -1.87 -4.93
CA LEU A 265 0.90 -0.82 -5.70
C LEU A 265 2.38 -0.61 -5.34
N VAL A 266 2.82 -0.94 -4.13
CA VAL A 266 4.25 -0.97 -3.78
C VAL A 266 5.02 -1.87 -4.75
N VAL A 267 4.49 -3.06 -5.04
CA VAL A 267 5.12 -4.02 -5.98
C VAL A 267 5.03 -3.52 -7.42
N VAL A 268 3.87 -2.97 -7.82
CA VAL A 268 3.67 -2.42 -9.18
C VAL A 268 4.66 -1.27 -9.44
N LEU A 269 4.79 -0.34 -8.49
CA LEU A 269 5.76 0.76 -8.59
C LEU A 269 7.21 0.28 -8.52
N ALA A 270 7.51 -0.79 -7.77
CA ALA A 270 8.84 -1.39 -7.78
C ALA A 270 9.20 -1.96 -9.17
N ILE A 271 8.23 -2.59 -9.86
CA ILE A 271 8.42 -3.06 -11.24
C ILE A 271 8.67 -1.87 -12.17
N SER A 272 7.88 -0.79 -12.06
CA SER A 272 8.09 0.45 -12.84
C SER A 272 9.48 1.05 -12.58
N GLY A 273 9.89 1.16 -11.32
CA GLY A 273 11.22 1.66 -10.94
C GLY A 273 12.38 0.80 -11.48
N VAL A 274 12.21 -0.52 -11.56
CA VAL A 274 13.20 -1.39 -12.23
C VAL A 274 13.29 -1.10 -13.73
N ILE A 275 12.15 -0.91 -14.40
CA ILE A 275 12.14 -0.54 -15.82
C ILE A 275 12.81 0.82 -16.03
N GLU A 276 12.51 1.79 -15.18
CA GLU A 276 13.09 3.12 -15.23
C GLU A 276 14.59 3.09 -15.03
N ALA A 277 15.09 2.36 -14.06
CA ALA A 277 16.51 2.30 -13.74
C ALA A 277 17.37 1.49 -14.73
N PHE A 278 16.81 0.44 -15.32
CA PHE A 278 17.59 -0.50 -16.12
C PHE A 278 17.22 -0.51 -17.61
N VAL A 279 15.94 -0.27 -17.94
CA VAL A 279 15.48 -0.29 -19.34
C VAL A 279 15.57 1.11 -19.95
N THR A 280 15.15 2.14 -19.24
CA THR A 280 15.11 3.52 -19.76
C THR A 280 16.50 4.03 -20.18
N PRO A 281 17.58 3.89 -19.38
CA PRO A 281 18.93 4.33 -19.77
C PRO A 281 19.69 3.31 -20.64
N SER A 282 19.11 2.15 -20.93
CA SER A 282 19.79 1.09 -21.66
C SER A 282 20.13 1.48 -23.11
N PRO A 283 21.13 0.86 -23.74
CA PRO A 283 21.46 1.09 -25.12
C PRO A 283 20.45 0.53 -26.14
N LEU A 284 19.35 -0.02 -25.68
CA LEU A 284 18.27 -0.52 -26.53
C LEU A 284 17.69 0.62 -27.38
N PRO A 285 17.28 0.36 -28.63
CA PRO A 285 16.61 1.36 -29.44
C PRO A 285 15.27 1.77 -28.76
N THR A 286 14.88 3.03 -28.93
CA THR A 286 13.71 3.64 -28.29
C THR A 286 12.44 2.80 -28.45
N TRP A 287 12.20 2.25 -29.65
CA TRP A 287 11.04 1.39 -29.89
C TRP A 287 11.03 0.13 -28.99
N ALA A 288 12.19 -0.48 -28.74
CA ALA A 288 12.30 -1.68 -27.90
C ALA A 288 12.03 -1.35 -26.44
N ARG A 289 12.55 -0.22 -25.93
CA ARG A 289 12.28 0.27 -24.58
C ARG A 289 10.79 0.53 -24.38
N ILE A 290 10.14 1.24 -25.30
CA ILE A 290 8.69 1.51 -25.27
C ILE A 290 7.90 0.20 -25.35
N THR A 291 8.31 -0.75 -26.19
CA THR A 291 7.64 -2.05 -26.31
C THR A 291 7.65 -2.82 -24.99
N ILE A 292 8.77 -2.79 -24.25
CA ILE A 292 8.86 -3.40 -22.91
C ILE A 292 7.83 -2.76 -21.97
N GLY A 293 7.75 -1.43 -21.93
CA GLY A 293 6.78 -0.72 -21.12
C GLY A 293 5.32 -1.08 -21.47
N VAL A 294 5.01 -1.08 -22.75
CA VAL A 294 3.67 -1.47 -23.26
C VAL A 294 3.33 -2.91 -22.89
N LEU A 295 4.26 -3.83 -23.01
CA LEU A 295 4.03 -5.25 -22.66
C LEU A 295 3.76 -5.42 -21.17
N VAL A 296 4.49 -4.69 -20.30
CA VAL A 296 4.27 -4.74 -18.85
C VAL A 296 2.93 -4.11 -18.48
N GLU A 297 2.57 -2.98 -19.09
CA GLU A 297 1.25 -2.36 -18.90
C GLU A 297 0.12 -3.29 -19.35
N VAL A 298 0.23 -3.87 -20.54
CA VAL A 298 -0.78 -4.83 -21.05
C VAL A 298 -0.87 -6.06 -20.15
N ALA A 299 0.25 -6.57 -19.64
CA ALA A 299 0.27 -7.68 -18.69
C ALA A 299 -0.44 -7.31 -17.36
N PHE A 300 -0.21 -6.09 -16.86
CA PHE A 300 -0.90 -5.59 -15.67
C PHE A 300 -2.41 -5.46 -15.89
N ILE A 301 -2.82 -4.85 -16.99
CA ILE A 301 -4.24 -4.73 -17.34
C ILE A 301 -4.88 -6.11 -17.53
N ALA A 302 -4.21 -7.01 -18.26
CA ALA A 302 -4.68 -8.39 -18.41
C ALA A 302 -4.82 -9.11 -17.06
N TYR A 303 -3.87 -8.96 -16.17
CA TYR A 303 -3.93 -9.49 -14.82
C TYR A 303 -5.18 -8.99 -14.06
N VAL A 304 -5.45 -7.69 -14.10
CA VAL A 304 -6.64 -7.12 -13.44
C VAL A 304 -7.94 -7.69 -14.02
N PHE A 305 -8.04 -7.77 -15.34
CA PHE A 305 -9.28 -8.16 -16.01
C PHE A 305 -9.48 -9.68 -16.13
N THR A 306 -8.43 -10.49 -15.96
CA THR A 306 -8.54 -11.96 -15.93
C THR A 306 -8.53 -12.48 -14.50
N VAL A 307 -7.42 -12.34 -13.78
CA VAL A 307 -7.27 -12.85 -12.41
C VAL A 307 -8.22 -12.14 -11.44
N GLY A 308 -8.34 -10.80 -11.54
CA GLY A 308 -9.23 -10.02 -10.70
C GLY A 308 -10.71 -10.36 -10.93
N ARG A 309 -11.11 -10.51 -12.19
CA ARG A 309 -12.48 -10.96 -12.52
C ARG A 309 -12.76 -12.34 -11.95
N TRP A 310 -11.84 -13.27 -12.14
CA TRP A 310 -11.97 -14.65 -11.65
C TRP A 310 -12.00 -14.71 -10.12
N ALA A 311 -11.16 -13.94 -9.43
CA ALA A 311 -11.19 -13.81 -7.97
C ALA A 311 -12.56 -13.30 -7.48
N CYS A 312 -13.10 -12.25 -8.11
CA CYS A 312 -14.44 -11.75 -7.78
C CYS A 312 -15.56 -12.79 -8.03
N GLN A 313 -15.45 -13.60 -9.09
CA GLN A 313 -16.41 -14.69 -9.35
C GLN A 313 -16.37 -15.79 -8.28
N ARG A 314 -15.23 -15.98 -7.61
CA ARG A 314 -15.08 -16.90 -6.46
C ARG A 314 -15.49 -16.27 -5.12
N GLY A 315 -15.98 -15.03 -5.12
CA GLY A 315 -16.45 -14.34 -3.93
C GLY A 315 -15.37 -13.52 -3.19
N ALA A 316 -14.19 -13.30 -3.80
CA ALA A 316 -13.19 -12.42 -3.21
C ALA A 316 -13.72 -10.99 -3.15
N THR A 317 -13.67 -10.39 -1.95
CA THR A 317 -14.15 -9.03 -1.68
C THR A 317 -13.14 -7.94 -2.01
N GLY A 318 -11.84 -8.31 -2.10
CA GLY A 318 -10.76 -7.36 -2.34
C GLY A 318 -10.38 -6.53 -1.11
N ASP A 319 -10.91 -6.86 0.07
CA ASP A 319 -10.51 -6.25 1.34
C ASP A 319 -9.64 -7.21 2.17
N VAL A 320 -8.78 -6.64 2.99
CA VAL A 320 -8.07 -7.41 4.01
C VAL A 320 -9.09 -7.85 5.06
N ALA A 321 -9.08 -9.13 5.44
CA ALA A 321 -10.03 -9.63 6.42
C ALA A 321 -9.95 -8.81 7.72
N ALA A 322 -11.09 -8.50 8.33
CA ALA A 322 -11.18 -7.66 9.53
C ALA A 322 -10.26 -8.15 10.66
N ARG A 323 -10.14 -9.47 10.84
CA ARG A 323 -9.23 -10.11 11.80
C ARG A 323 -7.74 -9.81 11.53
N ASP A 324 -7.37 -9.60 10.27
CA ASP A 324 -5.99 -9.35 9.84
C ASP A 324 -5.69 -7.83 9.86
N ALA A 325 -6.71 -7.00 9.83
CA ALA A 325 -6.62 -5.55 9.98
C ALA A 325 -6.52 -5.06 11.44
N GLY A 326 -6.70 -5.96 12.41
CA GLY A 326 -6.70 -5.60 13.83
C GLY A 326 -7.96 -4.87 14.32
N ASP A 327 -9.00 -4.78 13.49
CA ASP A 327 -10.24 -4.03 13.77
C ASP A 327 -11.19 -4.75 14.73
N THR A 328 -10.92 -6.02 15.06
CA THR A 328 -11.74 -6.78 15.99
C THR A 328 -11.14 -6.73 17.38
N ALA A 329 -11.71 -5.88 18.25
CA ALA A 329 -11.59 -6.12 19.69
C ALA A 329 -12.22 -7.50 19.99
N PRO A 330 -11.55 -8.38 20.78
CA PRO A 330 -12.16 -9.63 21.18
C PRO A 330 -13.47 -9.30 21.95
N VAL A 331 -14.60 -9.66 21.36
CA VAL A 331 -15.90 -9.56 22.03
C VAL A 331 -15.93 -10.72 23.01
N VAL A 332 -15.86 -10.40 24.30
CA VAL A 332 -16.14 -11.37 25.36
C VAL A 332 -17.64 -11.65 25.27
N GLY A 333 -18.00 -12.86 24.81
CA GLY A 333 -19.35 -13.38 24.89
C GLY A 333 -19.66 -13.86 26.29
#